data_b4f64ca86065899834350aee9fff7dcc
#
_entry.id   b4f64ca86065899834350aee9fff7dcc
#
_cell.length_a   1.000
_cell.length_b   1.000
_cell.length_c   1.000
_cell.angle_alpha   90.00
_cell.angle_beta   90.00
_cell.angle_gamma   90.00
#
_symmetry.space_group_name_H-M   'P 1'
#
loop_
_entity.id
_entity.type
_entity.pdbx_description
1 polymer ?
#
loop_
_entity_poly.entity_id
_entity_poly.type
_entity_poly.pdbx_seq_one_letter_code
_entity_poly.pdbx_strand_id
1 'polypeptide(L)'
;ADCEQILSEYQTDDFTTTTIRPATVCGYSPRQRLDVVVNILTNLAYHKREISIFGGDQLRPNIHIKDMVEAYMVLLNAPKEKIAGKIYNAGYENHSVKDIAQTVKNTVGDDVKLVTSHSDDNRSYHISSKKIQRELGFEAKHTIRDAVKDLCQAFEKNLLPNSLDDEMYFNIKRMKNLELN
;
A
#
# COMPACT_ATOMS: atom_id res chain seq x y z
N ALA A 1 -7.16 -0.60 16.72
CA ALA A 1 -7.38 -0.03 18.05
C ALA A 1 -7.18 -1.10 19.12
N ASP A 2 -8.05 -2.13 19.17
CA ASP A 2 -8.03 -3.13 20.26
C ASP A 2 -6.73 -3.94 20.33
N CYS A 3 -6.19 -4.38 19.19
CA CYS A 3 -4.89 -5.07 19.15
C CYS A 3 -3.73 -4.21 19.69
N GLU A 4 -3.76 -2.89 19.46
CA GLU A 4 -2.72 -1.99 19.98
C GLU A 4 -2.83 -1.80 21.50
N GLN A 5 -4.04 -1.76 22.01
CA GLN A 5 -4.29 -1.70 23.44
C GLN A 5 -3.80 -2.99 24.11
N ILE A 6 -4.21 -4.14 23.60
CA ILE A 6 -3.74 -5.45 24.10
C ILE A 6 -2.22 -5.52 24.03
N LEU A 7 -1.61 -5.14 22.90
CA LEU A 7 -0.16 -5.17 22.76
C LEU A 7 0.57 -4.29 23.80
N SER A 8 -0.01 -3.14 24.15
CA SER A 8 0.56 -2.24 25.16
C SER A 8 0.61 -2.86 26.57
N GLU A 9 -0.34 -3.74 26.90
CA GLU A 9 -0.40 -4.44 28.18
C GLU A 9 0.72 -5.48 28.34
N TYR A 10 1.26 -5.98 27.22
CA TYR A 10 2.38 -6.94 27.22
C TYR A 10 3.76 -6.28 27.20
N GLN A 11 3.83 -4.95 27.12
CA GLN A 11 5.10 -4.23 27.15
C GLN A 11 5.76 -4.38 28.52
N THR A 12 6.98 -4.92 28.55
CA THR A 12 7.80 -5.07 29.76
C THR A 12 9.25 -4.68 29.48
N ASP A 13 10.11 -4.71 30.49
CA ASP A 13 11.55 -4.49 30.30
C ASP A 13 12.20 -5.57 29.44
N ASP A 14 11.68 -6.82 29.47
CA ASP A 14 12.20 -7.95 28.72
C ASP A 14 11.46 -8.20 27.41
N PHE A 15 10.30 -7.61 27.22
CA PHE A 15 9.49 -7.76 26.00
C PHE A 15 9.09 -6.40 25.41
N THR A 16 9.88 -5.95 24.45
CA THR A 16 9.66 -4.65 23.78
C THR A 16 8.63 -4.81 22.67
N THR A 17 7.54 -4.04 22.77
CA THR A 17 6.52 -3.94 21.74
C THR A 17 6.59 -2.60 21.01
N THR A 18 6.30 -2.60 19.73
CA THR A 18 6.09 -1.39 18.92
C THR A 18 5.05 -1.65 17.85
N THR A 19 4.28 -0.62 17.51
CA THR A 19 3.25 -0.71 16.48
C THR A 19 3.62 0.14 15.28
N ILE A 20 3.55 -0.45 14.10
CA ILE A 20 3.62 0.30 12.84
C ILE A 20 2.25 0.28 12.15
N ARG A 21 1.78 1.46 11.72
CA ARG A 21 0.54 1.64 10.95
C ARG A 21 0.91 2.00 9.53
N PRO A 22 0.93 1.03 8.60
CA PRO A 22 1.28 1.29 7.22
C PRO A 22 0.18 2.04 6.46
N ALA A 23 0.57 2.91 5.53
CA ALA A 23 -0.27 3.31 4.41
C ALA A 23 -0.58 2.10 3.52
N THR A 24 -1.41 2.28 2.49
CA THR A 24 -1.62 1.25 1.48
C THR A 24 -0.29 0.93 0.79
N VAL A 25 0.17 -0.31 0.96
CA VAL A 25 1.45 -0.75 0.38
C VAL A 25 1.27 -1.07 -1.10
N CYS A 26 2.11 -0.48 -1.96
CA CYS A 26 2.05 -0.65 -3.41
C CYS A 26 3.40 -1.12 -4.00
N GLY A 27 3.35 -1.56 -5.26
CA GLY A 27 4.51 -2.11 -5.97
C GLY A 27 4.51 -3.64 -6.00
N TYR A 28 5.53 -4.19 -6.64
CA TYR A 28 5.68 -5.64 -6.80
C TYR A 28 6.26 -6.29 -5.54
N SER A 29 5.70 -7.42 -5.17
CA SER A 29 6.24 -8.30 -4.13
C SER A 29 5.95 -9.79 -4.45
N PRO A 30 6.74 -10.76 -3.94
CA PRO A 30 6.48 -12.19 -4.16
C PRO A 30 5.09 -12.63 -3.65
N ARG A 31 4.59 -12.04 -2.55
CA ARG A 31 3.20 -12.20 -2.09
C ARG A 31 2.39 -10.99 -2.56
N GLN A 32 2.05 -10.99 -3.84
CA GLN A 32 1.35 -9.87 -4.47
C GLN A 32 -0.10 -9.75 -4.01
N ARG A 33 -0.54 -8.49 -3.80
CA ARG A 33 -1.95 -8.10 -3.72
C ARG A 33 -2.27 -7.17 -4.89
N LEU A 34 -3.33 -7.48 -5.64
CA LEU A 34 -3.82 -6.65 -6.75
C LEU A 34 -5.19 -6.01 -6.45
N ASP A 35 -5.66 -6.11 -5.19
CA ASP A 35 -6.90 -5.51 -4.70
C ASP A 35 -6.68 -4.20 -3.91
N VAL A 36 -5.53 -3.57 -4.04
CA VAL A 36 -5.21 -2.24 -3.48
C VAL A 36 -5.05 -1.20 -4.59
N VAL A 37 -5.36 0.06 -4.29
CA VAL A 37 -5.61 1.11 -5.29
C VAL A 37 -4.55 1.22 -6.39
N VAL A 38 -3.27 1.40 -6.07
CA VAL A 38 -2.21 1.55 -7.08
C VAL A 38 -2.07 0.28 -7.91
N ASN A 39 -2.06 -0.88 -7.24
CA ASN A 39 -1.80 -2.16 -7.89
C ASN A 39 -2.95 -2.58 -8.81
N ILE A 40 -4.22 -2.41 -8.37
CA ILE A 40 -5.38 -2.75 -9.21
C ILE A 40 -5.48 -1.83 -10.43
N LEU A 41 -5.26 -0.52 -10.26
CA LEU A 41 -5.31 0.42 -11.38
C LEU A 41 -4.19 0.13 -12.39
N THR A 42 -2.99 -0.23 -11.91
CA THR A 42 -1.87 -0.63 -12.77
C THR A 42 -2.17 -1.93 -13.53
N ASN A 43 -2.73 -2.93 -12.86
CA ASN A 43 -3.12 -4.20 -13.48
C ASN A 43 -4.15 -4.01 -14.60
N LEU A 44 -5.18 -3.19 -14.33
CA LEU A 44 -6.20 -2.84 -15.32
C LEU A 44 -5.61 -2.05 -16.49
N ALA A 45 -4.79 -1.03 -16.22
CA ALA A 45 -4.14 -0.23 -17.24
C ALA A 45 -3.25 -1.06 -18.16
N TYR A 46 -2.45 -1.96 -17.59
CA TYR A 46 -1.52 -2.79 -18.34
C TYR A 46 -2.23 -3.78 -19.26
N HIS A 47 -3.22 -4.52 -18.74
CA HIS A 47 -3.85 -5.62 -19.46
C HIS A 47 -5.10 -5.22 -20.26
N LYS A 48 -5.89 -4.24 -19.76
CA LYS A 48 -7.16 -3.81 -20.39
C LYS A 48 -7.07 -2.47 -21.10
N ARG A 49 -5.98 -1.73 -20.92
CA ARG A 49 -5.82 -0.36 -21.43
C ARG A 49 -6.96 0.57 -21.00
N GLU A 50 -7.62 0.24 -19.90
CA GLU A 50 -8.71 1.03 -19.33
C GLU A 50 -8.68 0.97 -17.80
N ILE A 51 -8.88 2.11 -17.16
CA ILE A 51 -8.99 2.27 -15.71
C ILE A 51 -10.39 2.77 -15.36
N SER A 52 -11.12 2.00 -14.57
CA SER A 52 -12.37 2.46 -13.97
C SER A 52 -12.07 3.17 -12.64
N ILE A 53 -12.45 4.45 -12.55
CA ILE A 53 -12.28 5.29 -11.36
C ILE A 53 -13.63 5.42 -10.67
N PHE A 54 -13.74 4.89 -9.45
CA PHE A 54 -14.93 5.02 -8.63
C PHE A 54 -14.79 6.22 -7.69
N GLY A 55 -15.60 7.25 -7.91
CA GLY A 55 -15.49 8.57 -7.26
C GLY A 55 -14.32 9.36 -7.84
N GLY A 56 -13.20 9.45 -7.11
CA GLY A 56 -11.95 10.05 -7.59
C GLY A 56 -11.29 11.04 -6.64
N ASP A 57 -12.06 11.81 -5.89
CA ASP A 57 -11.53 12.88 -5.02
C ASP A 57 -11.07 12.37 -3.64
N GLN A 58 -11.47 11.15 -3.26
CA GLN A 58 -11.09 10.55 -1.99
C GLN A 58 -9.58 10.31 -1.93
N LEU A 59 -8.95 10.78 -0.84
CA LEU A 59 -7.52 10.60 -0.61
C LEU A 59 -7.19 9.18 -0.18
N ARG A 60 -6.08 8.69 -0.70
CA ARG A 60 -5.50 7.39 -0.33
C ARG A 60 -4.01 7.57 -0.06
N PRO A 61 -3.57 7.34 1.19
CA PRO A 61 -2.14 7.30 1.50
C PRO A 61 -1.51 6.02 0.96
N ASN A 62 -0.32 6.15 0.38
CA ASN A 62 0.42 5.05 -0.20
C ASN A 62 1.87 5.04 0.31
N ILE A 63 2.46 3.85 0.30
CA ILE A 63 3.89 3.64 0.53
C ILE A 63 4.36 2.51 -0.38
N HIS A 64 5.54 2.68 -0.98
CA HIS A 64 6.15 1.63 -1.79
C HIS A 64 6.60 0.45 -0.91
N ILE A 65 6.51 -0.78 -1.42
CA ILE A 65 6.88 -1.98 -0.66
C ILE A 65 8.34 -1.94 -0.17
N LYS A 66 9.27 -1.42 -0.96
CA LYS A 66 10.68 -1.29 -0.56
C LYS A 66 10.84 -0.36 0.64
N ASP A 67 10.12 0.77 0.65
CA ASP A 67 10.14 1.71 1.78
C ASP A 67 9.44 1.13 3.01
N MET A 68 8.39 0.31 2.81
CA MET A 68 7.75 -0.38 3.93
C MET A 68 8.70 -1.39 4.58
N VAL A 69 9.46 -2.15 3.79
CA VAL A 69 10.50 -3.06 4.28
C VAL A 69 11.58 -2.27 5.03
N GLU A 70 12.03 -1.14 4.49
CA GLU A 70 13.01 -0.28 5.17
C GLU A 70 12.46 0.26 6.50
N ALA A 71 11.18 0.64 6.57
CA ALA A 71 10.56 1.06 7.83
C ALA A 71 10.60 -0.05 8.89
N TYR A 72 10.33 -1.31 8.50
CA TYR A 72 10.51 -2.45 9.40
C TYR A 72 11.96 -2.64 9.84
N MET A 73 12.92 -2.52 8.91
CA MET A 73 14.35 -2.66 9.23
C MET A 73 14.82 -1.56 10.19
N VAL A 74 14.36 -0.34 10.01
CA VAL A 74 14.64 0.79 10.93
C VAL A 74 14.11 0.47 12.33
N LEU A 75 12.89 -0.04 12.46
CA LEU A 75 12.32 -0.42 13.75
C LEU A 75 13.06 -1.58 14.41
N LEU A 76 13.41 -2.63 13.65
CA LEU A 76 14.10 -3.80 14.17
C LEU A 76 15.53 -3.48 14.68
N ASN A 77 16.18 -2.49 14.07
CA ASN A 77 17.53 -2.07 14.45
C ASN A 77 17.56 -0.90 15.45
N ALA A 78 16.39 -0.33 15.79
CA ALA A 78 16.32 0.78 16.74
C ALA A 78 16.57 0.33 18.18
N PRO A 79 17.24 1.14 19.01
CA PRO A 79 17.34 0.88 20.44
C PRO A 79 15.95 0.77 21.09
N LYS A 80 15.78 -0.19 22.02
CA LYS A 80 14.47 -0.44 22.65
C LYS A 80 13.89 0.83 23.30
N GLU A 81 14.74 1.67 23.88
CA GLU A 81 14.35 2.90 24.55
C GLU A 81 13.68 3.90 23.59
N LYS A 82 13.98 3.80 22.30
CA LYS A 82 13.38 4.65 21.26
C LYS A 82 12.05 4.12 20.75
N ILE A 83 11.76 2.82 20.87
CA ILE A 83 10.60 2.19 20.24
C ILE A 83 9.61 1.57 21.24
N ALA A 84 10.01 1.31 22.48
CA ALA A 84 9.19 0.64 23.49
C ALA A 84 7.83 1.31 23.68
N GLY A 85 6.74 0.56 23.45
CA GLY A 85 5.36 1.01 23.56
C GLY A 85 4.93 2.08 22.55
N LYS A 86 5.75 2.39 21.54
CA LYS A 86 5.45 3.46 20.60
C LYS A 86 4.67 2.98 19.39
N ILE A 87 3.92 3.92 18.80
CA ILE A 87 3.14 3.74 17.58
C ILE A 87 3.68 4.71 16.53
N TYR A 88 3.98 4.17 15.34
CA TYR A 88 4.48 4.91 14.18
C TYR A 88 3.59 4.71 12.96
N ASN A 89 3.27 5.79 12.27
CA ASN A 89 2.71 5.70 10.93
C ASN A 89 3.84 5.62 9.91
N ALA A 90 3.67 4.76 8.89
CA ALA A 90 4.56 4.65 7.75
C ALA A 90 3.78 4.85 6.45
N GLY A 91 4.04 5.96 5.78
CA GLY A 91 3.44 6.33 4.50
C GLY A 91 4.29 7.39 3.81
N TYR A 92 4.00 7.67 2.55
CA TYR A 92 4.73 8.65 1.77
C TYR A 92 3.79 9.60 1.04
N GLU A 93 3.11 9.13 0.00
CA GLU A 93 2.29 9.96 -0.86
C GLU A 93 0.81 9.85 -0.48
N ASN A 94 0.16 11.00 -0.35
CA ASN A 94 -1.28 11.11 -0.09
C ASN A 94 -1.92 11.75 -1.32
N HIS A 95 -2.45 10.94 -2.23
CA HIS A 95 -3.05 11.39 -3.48
C HIS A 95 -4.53 11.01 -3.56
N SER A 96 -5.29 11.76 -4.34
CA SER A 96 -6.63 11.36 -4.72
C SER A 96 -6.59 10.12 -5.64
N VAL A 97 -7.65 9.33 -5.65
CA VAL A 97 -7.75 8.17 -6.56
C VAL A 97 -7.62 8.62 -8.02
N LYS A 98 -8.13 9.81 -8.36
CA LYS A 98 -8.00 10.41 -9.69
C LYS A 98 -6.54 10.72 -10.04
N ASP A 99 -5.77 11.30 -9.11
CA ASP A 99 -4.35 11.60 -9.32
C ASP A 99 -3.52 10.32 -9.46
N ILE A 100 -3.85 9.29 -8.65
CA ILE A 100 -3.24 7.97 -8.77
C ILE A 100 -3.53 7.38 -10.17
N ALA A 101 -4.79 7.40 -10.62
CA ALA A 101 -5.16 6.89 -11.93
C ALA A 101 -4.46 7.65 -13.08
N GLN A 102 -4.31 8.97 -12.95
CA GLN A 102 -3.57 9.77 -13.92
C GLN A 102 -2.06 9.41 -13.91
N THR A 103 -1.48 9.20 -12.74
CA THR A 103 -0.07 8.77 -12.61
C THR A 103 0.14 7.39 -13.24
N VAL A 104 -0.80 6.46 -13.02
CA VAL A 104 -0.77 5.12 -13.64
C VAL A 104 -0.85 5.26 -15.17
N LYS A 105 -1.84 5.98 -15.71
CA LYS A 105 -1.95 6.23 -17.15
C LYS A 105 -0.67 6.79 -17.73
N ASN A 106 -0.14 7.87 -17.18
CA ASN A 106 1.07 8.55 -17.66
C ASN A 106 2.32 7.65 -17.62
N THR A 107 2.29 6.58 -16.82
CA THR A 107 3.42 5.66 -16.67
C THR A 107 3.28 4.43 -17.56
N VAL A 108 2.06 3.91 -17.72
CA VAL A 108 1.76 2.70 -18.50
C VAL A 108 1.65 3.02 -20.00
N GLY A 109 1.01 4.14 -20.36
CA GLY A 109 0.90 4.60 -21.74
C GLY A 109 -0.29 5.52 -21.98
N ASP A 110 -0.15 6.42 -22.95
CA ASP A 110 -1.16 7.45 -23.27
C ASP A 110 -2.48 6.87 -23.84
N ASP A 111 -2.44 5.68 -24.40
CA ASP A 111 -3.58 4.94 -24.93
C ASP A 111 -4.51 4.38 -23.82
N VAL A 112 -4.09 4.41 -22.55
CA VAL A 112 -4.94 4.00 -21.43
C VAL A 112 -6.11 4.98 -21.26
N LYS A 113 -7.34 4.45 -21.27
CA LYS A 113 -8.56 5.22 -21.06
C LYS A 113 -8.89 5.34 -19.57
N LEU A 114 -9.31 6.52 -19.14
CA LEU A 114 -9.84 6.76 -17.80
C LEU A 114 -11.37 6.88 -17.89
N VAL A 115 -12.09 6.02 -17.18
CA VAL A 115 -13.55 6.02 -17.12
C VAL A 115 -13.97 6.26 -15.66
N THR A 116 -14.64 7.40 -15.40
CA THR A 116 -15.10 7.75 -14.07
C THR A 116 -16.54 7.31 -13.88
N SER A 117 -16.83 6.68 -12.76
CA SER A 117 -18.18 6.32 -12.32
C SER A 117 -18.44 6.81 -10.90
N HIS A 118 -19.71 6.92 -10.55
CA HIS A 118 -20.12 7.30 -9.20
C HIS A 118 -19.66 6.27 -8.17
N SER A 119 -19.35 6.75 -6.96
CA SER A 119 -19.01 5.89 -5.82
C SER A 119 -19.62 6.45 -4.55
N ASP A 120 -20.20 5.57 -3.75
CA ASP A 120 -20.69 5.88 -2.40
C ASP A 120 -19.59 5.75 -1.34
N ASP A 121 -18.36 5.38 -1.73
CA ASP A 121 -17.21 5.30 -0.81
C ASP A 121 -16.64 6.69 -0.52
N ASN A 122 -17.17 7.33 0.51
CA ASN A 122 -16.77 8.66 0.98
C ASN A 122 -15.54 8.62 1.92
N ARG A 123 -14.93 7.46 2.17
CA ARG A 123 -13.74 7.37 3.03
C ARG A 123 -12.59 8.12 2.39
N SER A 124 -12.13 9.18 3.04
CA SER A 124 -10.98 9.98 2.63
C SER A 124 -10.09 10.20 3.84
N TYR A 125 -8.83 9.84 3.74
CA TYR A 125 -7.89 10.01 4.83
C TYR A 125 -6.46 10.17 4.30
N HIS A 126 -5.63 10.81 5.10
CA HIS A 126 -4.20 10.91 4.85
C HIS A 126 -3.44 10.54 6.12
N ILE A 127 -2.17 10.19 5.98
CA ILE A 127 -1.29 9.91 7.11
C ILE A 127 -0.02 10.74 7.03
N SER A 128 0.60 10.94 8.20
CA SER A 128 1.88 11.62 8.32
C SER A 128 2.91 10.71 8.97
N SER A 129 4.06 10.56 8.32
CA SER A 129 5.22 9.80 8.80
C SER A 129 6.26 10.67 9.51
N LYS A 130 5.94 11.93 9.82
CA LYS A 130 6.88 12.86 10.48
C LYS A 130 7.42 12.36 11.82
N LYS A 131 6.65 11.54 12.54
CA LYS A 131 7.09 10.98 13.83
C LYS A 131 8.22 9.98 13.63
N ILE A 132 8.04 8.97 12.76
CA ILE A 132 9.07 7.96 12.50
C ILE A 132 10.32 8.60 11.86
N GLN A 133 10.14 9.58 10.99
CA GLN A 133 11.24 10.36 10.42
C GLN A 133 12.05 11.07 11.50
N ARG A 134 11.40 11.85 12.35
CA ARG A 134 12.07 12.64 13.41
C ARG A 134 12.75 11.78 14.46
N GLU A 135 12.11 10.68 14.88
CA GLU A 135 12.58 9.86 16.00
C GLU A 135 13.55 8.76 15.58
N LEU A 136 13.42 8.23 14.37
CA LEU A 136 14.17 7.07 13.88
C LEU A 136 14.91 7.32 12.57
N GLY A 137 14.75 8.49 11.94
CA GLY A 137 15.44 8.84 10.69
C GLY A 137 14.88 8.14 9.44
N PHE A 138 13.71 7.49 9.53
CA PHE A 138 13.12 6.86 8.36
C PHE A 138 12.60 7.88 7.36
N GLU A 139 12.99 7.72 6.09
CA GLU A 139 12.50 8.50 4.95
C GLU A 139 12.12 7.59 3.79
N ALA A 140 10.88 7.69 3.33
CA ALA A 140 10.44 7.01 2.13
C ALA A 140 11.06 7.68 0.88
N LYS A 141 11.45 6.87 -0.11
CA LYS A 141 12.20 7.31 -1.30
C LYS A 141 11.53 6.96 -2.62
N HIS A 142 10.66 5.94 -2.62
CA HIS A 142 10.05 5.42 -3.83
C HIS A 142 8.64 5.97 -3.99
N THR A 143 8.34 6.49 -5.17
CA THR A 143 7.05 7.10 -5.52
C THR A 143 6.02 6.05 -6.00
N ILE A 144 4.75 6.46 -6.11
CA ILE A 144 3.70 5.67 -6.78
C ILE A 144 4.13 5.33 -8.23
N ARG A 145 4.78 6.26 -8.92
CA ARG A 145 5.31 6.00 -10.28
C ARG A 145 6.30 4.84 -10.30
N ASP A 146 7.16 4.73 -9.30
CA ASP A 146 8.13 3.63 -9.20
C ASP A 146 7.41 2.31 -8.95
N ALA A 147 6.37 2.31 -8.10
CA ALA A 147 5.52 1.13 -7.87
C ALA A 147 4.83 0.65 -9.16
N VAL A 148 4.32 1.59 -9.97
CA VAL A 148 3.71 1.27 -11.28
C VAL A 148 4.74 0.65 -12.22
N LYS A 149 5.95 1.20 -12.31
CA LYS A 149 7.03 0.65 -13.14
C LYS A 149 7.43 -0.77 -12.70
N ASP A 150 7.60 -0.98 -11.38
CA ASP A 150 7.94 -2.29 -10.83
C ASP A 150 6.87 -3.34 -11.19
N LEU A 151 5.58 -2.97 -11.13
CA LEU A 151 4.47 -3.84 -11.53
C LEU A 151 4.46 -4.14 -13.03
N CYS A 152 4.65 -3.12 -13.89
CA CYS A 152 4.74 -3.34 -15.33
C CYS A 152 5.87 -4.32 -15.69
N GLN A 153 7.05 -4.14 -15.09
CA GLN A 153 8.17 -5.08 -15.29
C GLN A 153 7.84 -6.50 -14.80
N ALA A 154 7.08 -6.63 -13.70
CA ALA A 154 6.65 -7.92 -13.20
C ALA A 154 5.67 -8.61 -14.17
N PHE A 155 4.74 -7.86 -14.77
CA PHE A 155 3.83 -8.37 -15.80
C PHE A 155 4.60 -8.79 -17.07
N GLU A 156 5.52 -7.95 -17.58
CA GLU A 156 6.38 -8.25 -18.72
C GLU A 156 7.18 -9.55 -18.55
N LYS A 157 7.69 -9.79 -17.33
CA LYS A 157 8.45 -10.98 -16.97
C LYS A 157 7.58 -12.18 -16.59
N ASN A 158 6.27 -12.07 -16.72
CA ASN A 158 5.27 -13.09 -16.33
C ASN A 158 5.44 -13.58 -14.87
N LEU A 159 5.85 -12.69 -13.96
CA LEU A 159 5.97 -13.00 -12.54
C LEU A 159 4.62 -12.99 -11.81
N LEU A 160 3.57 -12.47 -12.44
CA LEU A 160 2.20 -12.39 -11.95
C LEU A 160 1.23 -12.99 -12.98
N PRO A 161 1.30 -14.31 -13.23
CA PRO A 161 0.44 -14.95 -14.21
C PRO A 161 -1.03 -14.84 -13.80
N ASN A 162 -1.94 -14.74 -14.80
CA ASN A 162 -3.39 -14.64 -14.58
C ASN A 162 -3.82 -13.52 -13.61
N SER A 163 -3.10 -12.41 -13.59
CA SER A 163 -3.23 -11.32 -12.60
C SER A 163 -4.62 -10.67 -12.54
N LEU A 164 -5.46 -10.83 -13.58
CA LEU A 164 -6.83 -10.31 -13.58
C LEU A 164 -7.81 -11.26 -12.87
N ASP A 165 -7.53 -12.55 -12.83
CA ASP A 165 -8.55 -13.56 -12.48
C ASP A 165 -8.15 -14.42 -11.29
N ASP A 166 -6.87 -14.68 -11.08
CA ASP A 166 -6.40 -15.55 -10.01
C ASP A 166 -6.72 -14.95 -8.62
N GLU A 167 -7.54 -15.66 -7.86
CA GLU A 167 -8.00 -15.27 -6.53
C GLU A 167 -6.86 -15.04 -5.51
N MET A 168 -5.69 -15.63 -5.75
CA MET A 168 -4.52 -15.46 -4.88
C MET A 168 -4.09 -14.01 -4.74
N TYR A 169 -4.43 -13.17 -5.72
CA TYR A 169 -4.13 -11.74 -5.69
C TYR A 169 -5.21 -10.87 -5.05
N PHE A 170 -6.37 -11.44 -4.68
CA PHE A 170 -7.53 -10.69 -4.19
C PHE A 170 -8.00 -11.26 -2.86
N ASN A 171 -7.61 -10.62 -1.76
CA ASN A 171 -7.84 -11.15 -0.40
C ASN A 171 -9.32 -11.45 -0.11
N ILE A 172 -10.24 -10.52 -0.44
CA ILE A 172 -11.67 -10.72 -0.18
C ILE A 172 -12.23 -11.89 -1.00
N LYS A 173 -11.84 -11.99 -2.28
CA LYS A 173 -12.24 -13.10 -3.15
C LYS A 173 -11.74 -14.44 -2.58
N ARG A 174 -10.48 -14.46 -2.16
CA ARG A 174 -9.84 -15.62 -1.54
C ARG A 174 -10.52 -16.03 -0.24
N MET A 175 -10.80 -15.09 0.66
CA MET A 175 -11.47 -15.36 1.94
C MET A 175 -12.87 -15.95 1.74
N LYS A 176 -13.66 -15.41 0.80
CA LYS A 176 -15.00 -15.93 0.47
C LYS A 176 -14.93 -17.36 -0.05
N ASN A 177 -13.97 -17.67 -0.92
CA ASN A 177 -13.81 -19.02 -1.48
C ASN A 177 -13.31 -20.05 -0.46
N LEU A 178 -12.62 -19.60 0.59
CA LEU A 178 -12.20 -20.44 1.71
C LEU A 178 -13.25 -20.50 2.85
N GLU A 179 -14.42 -19.89 2.65
CA GLU A 179 -15.50 -19.80 3.65
C GLU A 179 -15.04 -19.23 5.02
N LEU A 180 -14.00 -18.38 4.99
CA LEU A 180 -13.51 -17.67 6.16
C LEU A 180 -14.43 -16.47 6.44
N ASN A 181 -15.21 -16.54 7.51
CA ASN A 181 -16.12 -15.49 7.97
C ASN A 181 -15.38 -14.44 8.82
#